data_91f20744cb42972a5783f71c336eea43
#
_entry.id   91f20744cb42972a5783f71c336eea43
#
_cell.length_a   1.000
_cell.length_b   1.000
_cell.length_c   1.000
_cell.angle_alpha   90.00
_cell.angle_beta   90.00
_cell.angle_gamma   90.00
#
_symmetry.space_group_name_H-M   'P 1'
#
loop_
_entity.id
_entity.type
_entity.pdbx_description
1 polymer ?
#
loop_
_entity_poly.entity_id
_entity_poly.type
_entity_poly.pdbx_seq_one_letter_code
_entity_poly.pdbx_strand_id
1 'polypeptide(L)'
;MKFIDKLERKFGNRGIENLTIYIIVSYVLGYALMYINPGALSMLSLNVSEILHGQIWRLVTWIIYPPSTSSALWFVIAILFFYYPISASLERTWGSFRFTVYILSGMIFTVISAFILYFITGGVLDAYLNGSQFSTYYISLSIFLAYALTYPDMKVLLYFVIPIKMKWMAIVYAALVVYDIVRYFMGGAWFMALPIIASLLNFIIFFLGTRNLNRYNPKEIHRRNQFKRAMGESKTVPFPGGSKSGEVTKHKCAVCGRTEKDDPNLEFRFCSKCNGNYEYCQDHLYTCLLYTSPSPRDA
;
A
#
# COMPACT_ATOMS: atom_id res chain seq x y z
N MET A 1 7.50 11.41 3.38
CA MET A 1 6.15 11.94 3.35
C MET A 1 6.00 13.25 2.59
N LYS A 2 6.93 14.17 2.80
CA LYS A 2 6.73 15.54 2.34
C LYS A 2 6.91 15.79 0.83
N PHE A 3 7.66 14.97 0.10
CA PHE A 3 7.94 15.22 -1.31
C PHE A 3 6.82 14.69 -2.23
N ILE A 4 6.44 13.44 -2.08
CA ILE A 4 5.35 12.82 -2.88
C ILE A 4 4.02 13.51 -2.58
N ASP A 5 3.73 13.81 -1.30
CA ASP A 5 2.50 14.53 -0.91
C ASP A 5 2.47 15.98 -1.47
N LYS A 6 3.63 16.65 -1.58
CA LYS A 6 3.72 17.96 -2.25
C LYS A 6 3.47 17.86 -3.75
N LEU A 7 4.03 16.85 -4.41
CA LEU A 7 3.79 16.59 -5.82
C LEU A 7 2.32 16.25 -6.07
N GLU A 8 1.73 15.42 -5.23
CA GLU A 8 0.31 15.04 -5.32
C GLU A 8 -0.61 16.25 -5.17
N ARG A 9 -0.35 17.16 -4.22
CA ARG A 9 -1.12 18.41 -4.07
C ARG A 9 -1.02 19.32 -5.29
N LYS A 10 0.12 19.33 -5.99
CA LYS A 10 0.35 20.18 -7.16
C LYS A 10 -0.12 19.55 -8.47
N PHE A 11 0.01 18.22 -8.60
CA PHE A 11 -0.19 17.50 -9.86
C PHE A 11 -1.15 16.28 -9.72
N GLY A 12 -1.83 16.11 -8.58
CA GLY A 12 -2.63 14.93 -8.30
C GLY A 12 -3.73 14.65 -9.33
N ASN A 13 -4.22 15.68 -9.99
CA ASN A 13 -5.21 15.57 -11.08
C ASN A 13 -4.61 15.08 -12.42
N ARG A 14 -3.30 14.87 -12.50
CA ARG A 14 -2.58 14.44 -13.73
C ARG A 14 -2.14 12.98 -13.67
N GLY A 15 -2.64 12.19 -12.72
CA GLY A 15 -2.43 10.75 -12.71
C GLY A 15 -3.09 10.11 -13.92
N ILE A 16 -2.38 9.17 -14.58
CA ILE A 16 -2.95 8.41 -15.69
C ILE A 16 -3.80 7.31 -15.09
N GLU A 17 -5.10 7.39 -15.30
CA GLU A 17 -6.04 6.36 -14.86
C GLU A 17 -5.85 5.08 -15.70
N ASN A 18 -5.92 3.93 -15.02
CA ASN A 18 -5.75 2.62 -15.66
C ASN A 18 -4.42 2.45 -16.42
N LEU A 19 -3.33 3.05 -15.89
CA LEU A 19 -2.00 2.96 -16.51
C LEU A 19 -1.59 1.52 -16.84
N THR A 20 -2.02 0.58 -16.03
CA THR A 20 -1.77 -0.85 -16.23
C THR A 20 -2.28 -1.34 -17.58
N ILE A 21 -3.43 -0.87 -18.06
CA ILE A 21 -3.99 -1.28 -19.35
C ILE A 21 -3.08 -0.80 -20.50
N TYR A 22 -2.57 0.42 -20.44
CA TYR A 22 -1.66 0.93 -21.44
C TYR A 22 -0.36 0.12 -21.53
N ILE A 23 0.17 -0.32 -20.38
CA ILE A 23 1.34 -1.18 -20.33
C ILE A 23 1.03 -2.57 -20.90
N ILE A 24 -0.13 -3.14 -20.59
CA ILE A 24 -0.56 -4.42 -21.15
C ILE A 24 -0.70 -4.33 -22.67
N VAL A 25 -1.34 -3.29 -23.18
CA VAL A 25 -1.47 -3.05 -24.62
C VAL A 25 -0.09 -2.94 -25.29
N SER A 26 0.86 -2.24 -24.65
CA SER A 26 2.24 -2.16 -25.17
C SER A 26 2.92 -3.53 -25.25
N TYR A 27 2.69 -4.43 -24.27
CA TYR A 27 3.21 -5.80 -24.32
C TYR A 27 2.57 -6.64 -25.41
N VAL A 28 1.25 -6.51 -25.61
CA VAL A 28 0.55 -7.21 -26.69
C VAL A 28 1.12 -6.80 -28.04
N LEU A 29 1.36 -5.50 -28.25
CA LEU A 29 2.02 -4.99 -29.44
C LEU A 29 3.45 -5.54 -29.59
N GLY A 30 4.22 -5.61 -28.51
CA GLY A 30 5.56 -6.20 -28.49
C GLY A 30 5.58 -7.66 -28.91
N TYR A 31 4.64 -8.46 -28.38
CA TYR A 31 4.50 -9.86 -28.81
C TYR A 31 4.08 -9.99 -30.26
N ALA A 32 3.15 -9.17 -30.74
CA ALA A 32 2.77 -9.15 -32.15
C ALA A 32 3.99 -8.85 -33.04
N LEU A 33 4.79 -7.84 -32.69
CA LEU A 33 6.01 -7.51 -33.40
C LEU A 33 7.06 -8.63 -33.35
N MET A 34 7.17 -9.34 -32.20
CA MET A 34 8.10 -10.46 -32.05
C MET A 34 7.78 -11.61 -33.03
N TYR A 35 6.49 -11.85 -33.32
CA TYR A 35 6.08 -12.90 -34.27
C TYR A 35 6.15 -12.42 -35.74
N ILE A 36 5.84 -11.14 -35.99
CA ILE A 36 5.80 -10.61 -37.37
C ILE A 36 7.22 -10.26 -37.84
N ASN A 37 7.98 -9.54 -37.03
CA ASN A 37 9.32 -9.09 -37.38
C ASN A 37 10.22 -8.95 -36.11
N PRO A 38 10.96 -10.00 -35.73
CA PRO A 38 11.86 -9.94 -34.56
C PRO A 38 12.93 -8.86 -34.69
N GLY A 39 13.35 -8.51 -35.91
CA GLY A 39 14.32 -7.44 -36.15
C GLY A 39 13.79 -6.06 -35.78
N ALA A 40 12.50 -5.81 -36.02
CA ALA A 40 11.88 -4.55 -35.62
C ALA A 40 11.82 -4.42 -34.09
N LEU A 41 11.59 -5.51 -33.37
CA LEU A 41 11.57 -5.50 -31.90
C LEU A 41 12.94 -5.15 -31.32
N SER A 42 14.04 -5.61 -31.93
CA SER A 42 15.41 -5.26 -31.48
C SER A 42 15.72 -3.78 -31.64
N MET A 43 15.10 -3.10 -32.61
CA MET A 43 15.24 -1.66 -32.79
C MET A 43 14.50 -0.83 -31.73
N LEU A 44 13.61 -1.44 -30.97
CA LEU A 44 12.85 -0.82 -29.89
C LEU A 44 13.47 -1.06 -28.50
N SER A 45 14.46 -1.94 -28.39
CA SER A 45 15.14 -2.26 -27.14
C SER A 45 15.95 -1.07 -26.59
N LEU A 46 16.17 -1.04 -25.27
CA LEU A 46 16.95 0.01 -24.59
C LEU A 46 18.46 -0.22 -24.82
N ASN A 47 18.98 0.32 -25.92
CA ASN A 47 20.40 0.27 -26.26
C ASN A 47 20.98 1.68 -26.22
N VAL A 48 21.88 1.95 -25.26
CA VAL A 48 22.43 3.29 -25.03
C VAL A 48 23.38 3.71 -26.14
N SER A 49 24.13 2.79 -26.73
CA SER A 49 25.00 3.08 -27.87
C SER A 49 24.20 3.68 -29.03
N GLU A 50 23.09 3.05 -29.39
CA GLU A 50 22.23 3.51 -30.47
C GLU A 50 21.50 4.82 -30.14
N ILE A 51 21.15 5.02 -28.85
CA ILE A 51 20.58 6.31 -28.40
C ILE A 51 21.53 7.44 -28.59
N LEU A 52 22.80 7.24 -28.28
CA LEU A 52 23.86 8.25 -28.49
C LEU A 52 24.15 8.51 -30.00
N HIS A 53 23.87 7.54 -30.87
CA HIS A 53 23.91 7.73 -32.33
C HIS A 53 22.65 8.38 -32.92
N GLY A 54 21.72 8.85 -32.05
CA GLY A 54 20.56 9.65 -32.49
C GLY A 54 19.23 8.91 -32.45
N GLN A 55 19.16 7.62 -32.02
CA GLN A 55 17.90 6.86 -31.91
C GLN A 55 17.19 7.13 -30.58
N ILE A 56 16.80 8.40 -30.36
CA ILE A 56 16.22 8.87 -29.07
C ILE A 56 14.90 8.17 -28.71
N TRP A 57 14.14 7.69 -29.71
CA TRP A 57 12.87 6.99 -29.48
C TRP A 57 13.04 5.76 -28.59
N ARG A 58 14.19 5.12 -28.57
CA ARG A 58 14.49 3.96 -27.73
C ARG A 58 14.34 4.22 -26.24
N LEU A 59 14.44 5.51 -25.81
CA LEU A 59 14.18 5.90 -24.40
C LEU A 59 12.75 5.64 -23.95
N VAL A 60 11.81 5.56 -24.89
CA VAL A 60 10.39 5.33 -24.61
C VAL A 60 9.92 3.98 -25.14
N THR A 61 10.36 3.61 -26.34
CA THR A 61 9.86 2.42 -27.04
C THR A 61 10.27 1.10 -26.41
N TRP A 62 11.33 1.07 -25.56
CA TRP A 62 11.73 -0.14 -24.84
C TRP A 62 10.65 -0.71 -23.94
N ILE A 63 9.63 0.09 -23.56
CA ILE A 63 8.48 -0.34 -22.78
C ILE A 63 7.65 -1.38 -23.56
N ILE A 64 7.68 -1.33 -24.90
CA ILE A 64 7.01 -2.26 -25.79
C ILE A 64 7.68 -3.64 -25.75
N TYR A 65 8.96 -3.71 -25.36
CA TYR A 65 9.69 -4.97 -25.26
C TYR A 65 9.07 -5.85 -24.18
N PRO A 66 8.42 -6.98 -24.54
CA PRO A 66 7.69 -7.78 -23.56
C PRO A 66 8.65 -8.46 -22.60
N PRO A 67 8.25 -8.68 -21.33
CA PRO A 67 9.04 -9.48 -20.43
C PRO A 67 9.18 -10.89 -21.02
N SER A 68 10.43 -11.35 -21.12
CA SER A 68 10.76 -12.64 -21.75
C SER A 68 10.05 -13.80 -21.05
N THR A 69 9.02 -14.31 -21.69
CA THR A 69 8.34 -15.54 -21.31
C THR A 69 8.49 -16.55 -22.44
N SER A 70 8.71 -17.78 -22.09
CA SER A 70 8.93 -18.87 -23.06
C SER A 70 7.69 -19.20 -23.91
N SER A 71 6.51 -18.70 -23.55
CA SER A 71 5.25 -19.00 -24.24
C SER A 71 4.27 -17.84 -24.10
N ALA A 72 3.67 -17.41 -25.23
CA ALA A 72 2.63 -16.39 -25.26
C ALA A 72 1.40 -16.77 -24.42
N LEU A 73 1.05 -18.05 -24.36
CA LEU A 73 -0.07 -18.53 -23.57
C LEU A 73 0.13 -18.31 -22.07
N TRP A 74 1.32 -18.65 -21.55
CA TRP A 74 1.68 -18.38 -20.15
C TRP A 74 1.70 -16.88 -19.84
N PHE A 75 2.09 -16.07 -20.80
CA PHE A 75 2.08 -14.62 -20.66
C PHE A 75 0.65 -14.08 -20.53
N VAL A 76 -0.28 -14.51 -21.38
CA VAL A 76 -1.71 -14.11 -21.29
C VAL A 76 -2.31 -14.51 -19.94
N ILE A 77 -2.02 -15.73 -19.47
CA ILE A 77 -2.45 -16.19 -18.15
C ILE A 77 -1.87 -15.31 -17.03
N ALA A 78 -0.57 -15.02 -17.09
CA ALA A 78 0.09 -14.18 -16.09
C ALA A 78 -0.48 -12.74 -16.06
N ILE A 79 -0.78 -12.16 -17.22
CA ILE A 79 -1.40 -10.83 -17.30
C ILE A 79 -2.79 -10.84 -16.68
N LEU A 80 -3.67 -11.74 -17.12
CA LEU A 80 -5.07 -11.74 -16.73
C LEU A 80 -5.27 -12.05 -15.24
N PHE A 81 -4.51 -13.02 -14.72
CA PHE A 81 -4.74 -13.53 -13.36
C PHE A 81 -3.84 -12.91 -12.30
N PHE A 82 -2.66 -12.39 -12.68
CA PHE A 82 -1.72 -11.84 -11.71
C PHE A 82 -1.45 -10.37 -11.95
N TYR A 83 -0.95 -9.99 -13.12
CA TYR A 83 -0.46 -8.64 -13.33
C TYR A 83 -1.57 -7.59 -13.28
N TYR A 84 -2.66 -7.78 -14.03
CA TYR A 84 -3.76 -6.83 -14.06
C TYR A 84 -4.49 -6.68 -12.72
N PRO A 85 -4.93 -7.74 -12.04
CA PRO A 85 -5.63 -7.62 -10.77
C PRO A 85 -4.78 -7.00 -9.67
N ILE A 86 -3.50 -7.36 -9.62
CA ILE A 86 -2.55 -6.84 -8.63
C ILE A 86 -2.32 -5.33 -8.85
N SER A 87 -2.01 -4.94 -10.07
CA SER A 87 -1.75 -3.54 -10.43
C SER A 87 -3.00 -2.67 -10.26
N ALA A 88 -4.16 -3.13 -10.73
CA ALA A 88 -5.42 -2.40 -10.60
C ALA A 88 -5.84 -2.23 -9.12
N SER A 89 -5.62 -3.26 -8.29
CA SER A 89 -5.88 -3.16 -6.84
C SER A 89 -4.93 -2.17 -6.16
N LEU A 90 -3.67 -2.16 -6.56
CA LEU A 90 -2.66 -1.24 -6.04
C LEU A 90 -2.97 0.20 -6.45
N GLU A 91 -3.36 0.42 -7.72
CA GLU A 91 -3.77 1.72 -8.23
C GLU A 91 -4.98 2.28 -7.47
N ARG A 92 -5.99 1.44 -7.20
CA ARG A 92 -7.17 1.84 -6.39
C ARG A 92 -6.82 2.23 -4.96
N THR A 93 -5.81 1.58 -4.38
CA THR A 93 -5.41 1.82 -2.98
C THR A 93 -4.51 3.04 -2.83
N TRP A 94 -3.56 3.21 -3.73
CA TRP A 94 -2.59 4.31 -3.67
C TRP A 94 -3.10 5.58 -4.36
N GLY A 95 -4.06 5.45 -5.26
CA GLY A 95 -4.53 6.47 -6.19
C GLY A 95 -3.71 6.49 -7.48
N SER A 96 -4.35 6.88 -8.60
CA SER A 96 -3.75 6.86 -9.93
C SER A 96 -2.47 7.70 -10.03
N PHE A 97 -2.40 8.84 -9.31
CA PHE A 97 -1.22 9.69 -9.33
C PHE A 97 0.02 9.00 -8.72
N ARG A 98 -0.11 8.44 -7.52
CA ARG A 98 1.02 7.76 -6.84
C ARG A 98 1.46 6.53 -7.60
N PHE A 99 0.51 5.78 -8.14
CA PHE A 99 0.80 4.62 -8.96
C PHE A 99 1.55 5.01 -10.25
N THR A 100 1.11 6.07 -10.94
CA THR A 100 1.80 6.63 -12.12
C THR A 100 3.22 7.07 -11.79
N VAL A 101 3.42 7.81 -10.69
CA VAL A 101 4.76 8.23 -10.24
C VAL A 101 5.65 7.04 -9.95
N TYR A 102 5.12 5.99 -9.31
CA TYR A 102 5.86 4.77 -9.02
C TYR A 102 6.37 4.06 -10.28
N ILE A 103 5.50 3.88 -11.27
CA ILE A 103 5.85 3.24 -12.54
C ILE A 103 6.86 4.08 -13.31
N LEU A 104 6.58 5.39 -13.48
CA LEU A 104 7.47 6.29 -14.22
C LEU A 104 8.84 6.41 -13.55
N SER A 105 8.91 6.50 -12.22
CA SER A 105 10.19 6.50 -11.51
C SER A 105 10.96 5.18 -11.73
N GLY A 106 10.28 4.05 -11.74
CA GLY A 106 10.89 2.76 -12.08
C GLY A 106 11.48 2.72 -13.48
N MET A 107 10.75 3.26 -14.46
CA MET A 107 11.24 3.39 -15.83
C MET A 107 12.48 4.29 -15.91
N ILE A 108 12.46 5.44 -15.25
CA ILE A 108 13.60 6.37 -15.18
C ILE A 108 14.82 5.71 -14.54
N PHE A 109 14.64 5.00 -13.40
CA PHE A 109 15.76 4.28 -12.77
C PHE A 109 16.34 3.19 -13.66
N THR A 110 15.51 2.51 -14.45
CA THR A 110 15.99 1.50 -15.41
C THR A 110 16.81 2.18 -16.53
N VAL A 111 16.36 3.29 -17.07
CA VAL A 111 17.12 4.06 -18.07
C VAL A 111 18.44 4.55 -17.48
N ILE A 112 18.42 5.13 -16.29
CA ILE A 112 19.65 5.58 -15.60
C ILE A 112 20.62 4.40 -15.40
N SER A 113 20.14 3.23 -15.01
CA SER A 113 20.99 2.05 -14.82
C SER A 113 21.61 1.58 -16.14
N ALA A 114 20.90 1.72 -17.27
CA ALA A 114 21.45 1.42 -18.60
C ALA A 114 22.59 2.38 -18.97
N PHE A 115 22.41 3.68 -18.75
CA PHE A 115 23.48 4.66 -18.98
C PHE A 115 24.70 4.41 -18.07
N ILE A 116 24.48 4.13 -16.79
CA ILE A 116 25.57 3.79 -15.86
C ILE A 116 26.34 2.57 -16.37
N LEU A 117 25.65 1.51 -16.81
CA LEU A 117 26.28 0.34 -17.37
C LEU A 117 27.11 0.67 -18.61
N TYR A 118 26.55 1.46 -19.52
CA TYR A 118 27.25 1.89 -20.74
C TYR A 118 28.57 2.60 -20.41
N PHE A 119 28.55 3.58 -19.48
CA PHE A 119 29.77 4.31 -19.12
C PHE A 119 30.82 3.46 -18.41
N ILE A 120 30.39 2.47 -17.58
CA ILE A 120 31.33 1.58 -16.87
C ILE A 120 31.98 0.61 -17.85
N THR A 121 31.24 0.11 -18.83
CA THR A 121 31.72 -0.94 -19.76
C THR A 121 32.24 -0.40 -21.08
N GLY A 122 32.24 0.91 -21.27
CA GLY A 122 32.65 1.56 -22.53
C GLY A 122 31.79 1.14 -23.72
N GLY A 123 30.54 0.73 -23.52
CA GLY A 123 29.61 0.33 -24.56
C GLY A 123 29.78 -1.11 -25.09
N VAL A 124 30.80 -1.84 -24.64
CA VAL A 124 31.07 -3.21 -25.10
C VAL A 124 29.88 -4.14 -24.85
N LEU A 125 29.25 -4.07 -23.68
CA LEU A 125 28.10 -4.90 -23.34
C LEU A 125 26.84 -4.57 -24.14
N ASP A 126 26.63 -3.30 -24.50
CA ASP A 126 25.51 -2.89 -25.34
C ASP A 126 25.57 -3.50 -26.75
N ALA A 127 26.79 -3.63 -27.30
CA ALA A 127 27.01 -4.29 -28.59
C ALA A 127 26.68 -5.80 -28.54
N TYR A 128 26.98 -6.46 -27.43
CA TYR A 128 26.73 -7.91 -27.27
C TYR A 128 25.26 -8.22 -26.90
N LEU A 129 24.68 -7.45 -26.00
CA LEU A 129 23.36 -7.78 -25.41
C LEU A 129 22.21 -7.02 -26.10
N ASN A 130 22.52 -6.04 -26.93
CA ASN A 130 21.56 -5.21 -27.64
C ASN A 130 20.40 -4.68 -26.77
N GLY A 131 20.69 -4.37 -25.49
CA GLY A 131 19.74 -3.85 -24.52
C GLY A 131 18.69 -4.86 -24.02
N SER A 132 18.82 -6.15 -24.33
CA SER A 132 17.84 -7.18 -23.97
C SER A 132 17.73 -7.41 -22.46
N GLN A 133 18.74 -7.06 -21.68
CA GLN A 133 18.75 -7.15 -20.22
C GLN A 133 17.84 -6.11 -19.54
N PHE A 134 17.53 -5.01 -20.23
CA PHE A 134 16.66 -3.97 -19.71
C PHE A 134 15.23 -4.20 -20.19
N SER A 135 14.44 -4.85 -19.37
CA SER A 135 13.02 -5.08 -19.63
C SER A 135 12.16 -4.55 -18.48
N THR A 136 10.89 -4.38 -18.74
CA THR A 136 9.90 -3.99 -17.73
C THR A 136 9.59 -5.12 -16.72
N TYR A 137 10.21 -6.29 -16.89
CA TYR A 137 10.03 -7.46 -16.02
C TYR A 137 10.29 -7.14 -14.55
N TYR A 138 11.41 -6.47 -14.24
CA TYR A 138 11.75 -6.13 -12.85
C TYR A 138 10.85 -5.05 -12.26
N ILE A 139 10.30 -4.15 -13.10
CA ILE A 139 9.30 -3.17 -12.65
C ILE A 139 8.00 -3.91 -12.26
N SER A 140 7.56 -4.85 -13.08
CA SER A 140 6.39 -5.69 -12.80
C SER A 140 6.56 -6.50 -11.52
N LEU A 141 7.75 -7.03 -11.28
CA LEU A 141 8.08 -7.73 -10.04
C LEU A 141 8.11 -6.81 -8.82
N SER A 142 8.57 -5.58 -8.97
CA SER A 142 8.52 -4.59 -7.89
C SER A 142 7.09 -4.21 -7.52
N ILE A 143 6.16 -4.18 -8.49
CA ILE A 143 4.72 -4.00 -8.25
C ILE A 143 4.16 -5.15 -7.41
N PHE A 144 4.54 -6.40 -7.73
CA PHE A 144 4.16 -7.55 -6.94
C PHE A 144 4.62 -7.44 -5.48
N LEU A 145 5.87 -7.01 -5.25
CA LEU A 145 6.42 -6.81 -3.93
C LEU A 145 5.69 -5.68 -3.17
N ALA A 146 5.39 -4.58 -3.87
CA ALA A 146 4.61 -3.46 -3.33
C ALA A 146 3.20 -3.88 -2.91
N TYR A 147 2.55 -4.73 -3.72
CA TYR A 147 1.24 -5.29 -3.41
C TYR A 147 1.29 -6.21 -2.18
N ALA A 148 2.27 -7.08 -2.10
CA ALA A 148 2.43 -7.98 -0.97
C ALA A 148 2.66 -7.27 0.36
N LEU A 149 3.34 -6.12 0.35
CA LEU A 149 3.51 -5.28 1.53
C LEU A 149 2.26 -4.46 1.87
N THR A 150 1.42 -4.16 0.88
CA THR A 150 0.15 -3.45 1.09
C THR A 150 -0.92 -4.40 1.63
N TYR A 151 -0.95 -5.64 1.13
CA TYR A 151 -1.94 -6.67 1.47
C TYR A 151 -1.31 -7.99 1.93
N PRO A 152 -0.60 -8.04 3.08
CA PRO A 152 0.20 -9.18 3.48
C PRO A 152 -0.61 -10.44 3.81
N ASP A 153 -1.84 -10.28 4.29
CA ASP A 153 -2.69 -11.40 4.71
C ASP A 153 -3.67 -11.88 3.62
N MET A 154 -3.63 -11.24 2.45
CA MET A 154 -4.45 -11.67 1.32
C MET A 154 -3.97 -13.03 0.82
N LYS A 155 -4.92 -13.92 0.53
CA LYS A 155 -4.65 -15.26 0.00
C LYS A 155 -4.75 -15.24 -1.51
N VAL A 156 -3.72 -15.73 -2.17
CA VAL A 156 -3.70 -15.95 -3.62
C VAL A 156 -3.66 -17.46 -3.87
N LEU A 157 -4.44 -17.91 -4.83
CA LEU A 157 -4.48 -19.32 -5.23
C LEU A 157 -3.29 -19.62 -6.15
N LEU A 158 -2.27 -20.29 -5.64
CA LEU A 158 -1.18 -20.79 -6.46
C LEU A 158 -1.69 -21.99 -7.27
N TYR A 159 -1.52 -21.94 -8.60
CA TYR A 159 -2.06 -22.93 -9.54
C TYR A 159 -3.56 -23.22 -9.35
N PHE A 160 -4.34 -22.21 -8.89
CA PHE A 160 -5.78 -22.29 -8.62
C PHE A 160 -6.19 -23.30 -7.52
N VAL A 161 -5.23 -23.92 -6.83
CA VAL A 161 -5.49 -24.98 -5.84
C VAL A 161 -5.06 -24.59 -4.43
N ILE A 162 -3.84 -24.04 -4.27
CA ILE A 162 -3.21 -23.84 -2.97
C ILE A 162 -3.36 -22.39 -2.53
N PRO A 163 -4.16 -22.07 -1.48
CA PRO A 163 -4.28 -20.72 -0.96
C PRO A 163 -3.04 -20.34 -0.13
N ILE A 164 -2.15 -19.53 -0.70
CA ILE A 164 -0.96 -19.03 -0.03
C ILE A 164 -1.16 -17.56 0.35
N LYS A 165 -0.73 -17.16 1.55
CA LYS A 165 -0.73 -15.75 1.94
C LYS A 165 0.35 -14.99 1.16
N MET A 166 -0.01 -13.80 0.69
CA MET A 166 0.83 -12.95 -0.14
C MET A 166 2.20 -12.65 0.50
N LYS A 167 2.27 -12.52 1.82
CA LYS A 167 3.51 -12.31 2.56
C LYS A 167 4.54 -13.43 2.36
N TRP A 168 4.11 -14.69 2.31
CA TRP A 168 5.02 -15.82 2.11
C TRP A 168 5.58 -15.85 0.69
N MET A 169 4.73 -15.56 -0.30
CA MET A 169 5.18 -15.44 -1.69
C MET A 169 6.20 -14.31 -1.86
N ALA A 170 5.98 -13.17 -1.19
CA ALA A 170 6.91 -12.04 -1.23
C ALA A 170 8.27 -12.38 -0.58
N ILE A 171 8.28 -13.11 0.53
CA ILE A 171 9.53 -13.54 1.20
C ILE A 171 10.32 -14.48 0.29
N VAL A 172 9.66 -15.50 -0.28
CA VAL A 172 10.31 -16.44 -1.21
C VAL A 172 10.85 -15.68 -2.41
N TYR A 173 10.04 -14.78 -2.99
CA TYR A 173 10.47 -13.98 -4.13
C TYR A 173 11.66 -13.06 -3.78
N ALA A 174 11.63 -12.36 -2.64
CA ALA A 174 12.76 -11.54 -2.20
C ALA A 174 14.04 -12.37 -2.01
N ALA A 175 13.91 -13.58 -1.45
CA ALA A 175 15.05 -14.49 -1.31
C ALA A 175 15.62 -14.93 -2.66
N LEU A 176 14.77 -15.23 -3.65
CA LEU A 176 15.20 -15.58 -5.01
C LEU A 176 15.92 -14.40 -5.69
N VAL A 177 15.40 -13.18 -5.55
CA VAL A 177 16.04 -11.97 -6.10
C VAL A 177 17.43 -11.73 -5.49
N VAL A 178 17.56 -11.90 -4.17
CA VAL A 178 18.85 -11.80 -3.49
C VAL A 178 19.80 -12.90 -3.98
N TYR A 179 19.30 -14.12 -4.12
CA TYR A 179 20.06 -15.23 -4.66
C TYR A 179 20.57 -14.96 -6.08
N ASP A 180 19.73 -14.43 -6.97
CA ASP A 180 20.10 -14.08 -8.35
C ASP A 180 21.18 -12.99 -8.37
N ILE A 181 21.03 -11.95 -7.53
CA ILE A 181 22.05 -10.90 -7.41
C ILE A 181 23.40 -11.50 -6.99
N VAL A 182 23.42 -12.32 -5.93
CA VAL A 182 24.64 -12.97 -5.45
C VAL A 182 25.26 -13.86 -6.53
N ARG A 183 24.44 -14.65 -7.21
CA ARG A 183 24.88 -15.53 -8.31
C ARG A 183 25.51 -14.74 -9.45
N TYR A 184 24.94 -13.61 -9.84
CA TYR A 184 25.49 -12.75 -10.89
C TYR A 184 26.84 -12.14 -10.47
N PHE A 185 26.98 -11.71 -9.22
CA PHE A 185 28.26 -11.21 -8.72
C PHE A 185 29.32 -12.32 -8.65
N MET A 186 28.98 -13.51 -8.19
CA MET A 186 29.92 -14.65 -8.13
C MET A 186 30.30 -15.18 -9.50
N GLY A 187 29.38 -15.13 -10.47
CA GLY A 187 29.60 -15.56 -11.85
C GLY A 187 30.31 -14.56 -12.75
N GLY A 188 30.69 -13.38 -12.23
CA GLY A 188 31.32 -12.32 -13.03
C GLY A 188 30.36 -11.55 -13.95
N ALA A 189 29.06 -11.90 -13.95
CA ALA A 189 28.03 -11.25 -14.74
C ALA A 189 27.30 -10.16 -13.94
N TRP A 190 28.03 -9.39 -13.13
CA TRP A 190 27.49 -8.36 -12.23
C TRP A 190 26.58 -7.34 -12.92
N PHE A 191 26.80 -7.11 -14.22
CA PHE A 191 25.99 -6.21 -15.03
C PHE A 191 24.52 -6.64 -15.13
N MET A 192 24.21 -7.93 -15.03
CA MET A 192 22.85 -8.46 -15.00
C MET A 192 22.11 -8.10 -13.69
N ALA A 193 22.83 -7.77 -12.62
CA ALA A 193 22.23 -7.34 -11.37
C ALA A 193 21.77 -5.88 -11.38
N LEU A 194 22.28 -5.03 -12.27
CA LEU A 194 21.97 -3.59 -12.30
C LEU A 194 20.49 -3.28 -12.49
N PRO A 195 19.75 -3.84 -13.45
CA PRO A 195 18.33 -3.57 -13.61
C PRO A 195 17.51 -4.07 -12.40
N ILE A 196 17.95 -5.16 -11.76
CA ILE A 196 17.33 -5.69 -10.55
C ILE A 196 17.50 -4.69 -9.40
N ILE A 197 18.72 -4.22 -9.18
CA ILE A 197 19.06 -3.24 -8.14
C ILE A 197 18.31 -1.93 -8.39
N ALA A 198 18.23 -1.44 -9.62
CA ALA A 198 17.50 -0.22 -9.98
C ALA A 198 16.00 -0.32 -9.62
N SER A 199 15.38 -1.46 -9.94
CA SER A 199 13.97 -1.70 -9.63
C SER A 199 13.72 -1.81 -8.12
N LEU A 200 14.59 -2.52 -7.39
CA LEU A 200 14.50 -2.63 -5.93
C LEU A 200 14.73 -1.27 -5.25
N LEU A 201 15.66 -0.47 -5.76
CA LEU A 201 15.94 0.87 -5.25
C LEU A 201 14.72 1.78 -5.42
N ASN A 202 14.08 1.75 -6.60
CA ASN A 202 12.81 2.44 -6.82
C ASN A 202 11.75 2.03 -5.80
N PHE A 203 11.57 0.72 -5.62
CA PHE A 203 10.62 0.17 -4.65
C PHE A 203 10.92 0.66 -3.23
N ILE A 204 12.18 0.58 -2.77
CA ILE A 204 12.59 1.01 -1.43
C ILE A 204 12.35 2.51 -1.24
N ILE A 205 12.79 3.35 -2.19
CA ILE A 205 12.62 4.80 -2.11
C ILE A 205 11.14 5.18 -2.04
N PHE A 206 10.32 4.59 -2.91
CA PHE A 206 8.90 4.87 -2.94
C PHE A 206 8.20 4.41 -1.66
N PHE A 207 8.51 3.20 -1.20
CA PHE A 207 7.92 2.63 0.00
C PHE A 207 8.31 3.39 1.26
N LEU A 208 9.58 3.78 1.41
CA LEU A 208 10.05 4.62 2.50
C LEU A 208 9.45 6.03 2.43
N GLY A 209 9.31 6.58 1.22
CA GLY A 209 8.70 7.89 0.98
C GLY A 209 7.20 7.94 1.27
N THR A 210 6.50 6.82 1.07
CA THR A 210 5.04 6.72 1.24
C THR A 210 4.64 6.34 2.66
N ARG A 211 5.44 5.55 3.37
CA ARG A 211 5.18 5.18 4.76
C ARG A 211 5.46 6.31 5.74
N ASN A 212 4.58 6.41 6.71
CA ASN A 212 4.75 7.35 7.83
C ASN A 212 5.81 6.82 8.80
N LEU A 213 7.09 7.07 8.51
CA LEU A 213 8.22 6.65 9.34
C LEU A 213 8.24 7.30 10.73
N ASN A 214 7.38 8.31 10.97
CA ASN A 214 7.23 8.91 12.30
C ASN A 214 6.86 7.87 13.38
N ARG A 215 6.24 6.73 12.96
CA ARG A 215 5.94 5.63 13.89
C ARG A 215 7.19 5.00 14.49
N TYR A 216 8.31 5.03 13.75
CA TYR A 216 9.60 4.48 14.15
C TYR A 216 10.58 5.54 14.65
N ASN A 217 10.18 6.83 14.65
CA ASN A 217 11.01 7.90 15.18
C ASN A 217 11.16 7.71 16.70
N PRO A 218 12.40 7.63 17.24
CA PRO A 218 12.66 7.45 18.66
C PRO A 218 11.93 8.48 19.54
N LYS A 219 11.86 9.74 19.08
CA LYS A 219 11.14 10.83 19.78
C LYS A 219 9.64 10.54 19.90
N GLU A 220 9.00 10.04 18.83
CA GLU A 220 7.59 9.71 18.84
C GLU A 220 7.31 8.44 19.66
N ILE A 221 8.19 7.45 19.63
CA ILE A 221 8.11 6.26 20.47
C ILE A 221 8.20 6.67 21.94
N HIS A 222 9.14 7.54 22.28
CA HIS A 222 9.30 8.03 23.65
C HIS A 222 8.06 8.81 24.11
N ARG A 223 7.54 9.73 23.29
CA ARG A 223 6.30 10.48 23.56
C ARG A 223 5.09 9.56 23.75
N ARG A 224 4.94 8.55 22.90
CA ARG A 224 3.86 7.54 23.05
C ARG A 224 4.00 6.71 24.31
N ASN A 225 5.22 6.34 24.68
CA ASN A 225 5.47 5.60 25.91
C ASN A 225 5.24 6.47 27.16
N GLN A 226 5.62 7.73 27.13
CA GLN A 226 5.28 8.69 28.18
C GLN A 226 3.76 8.86 28.30
N PHE A 227 3.05 9.04 27.18
CA PHE A 227 1.60 9.15 27.18
C PHE A 227 0.92 7.88 27.70
N LYS A 228 1.40 6.69 27.29
CA LYS A 228 0.87 5.42 27.81
C LYS A 228 1.12 5.27 29.33
N ARG A 229 2.29 5.69 29.83
CA ARG A 229 2.57 5.70 31.27
C ARG A 229 1.66 6.67 32.02
N ALA A 230 1.52 7.90 31.52
CA ALA A 230 0.62 8.89 32.11
C ALA A 230 -0.85 8.43 32.12
N MET A 231 -1.31 7.75 31.06
CA MET A 231 -2.67 7.17 30.99
C MET A 231 -2.79 5.90 31.85
N GLY A 232 -1.73 5.09 31.98
CA GLY A 232 -1.71 3.91 32.84
C GLY A 232 -1.59 4.24 34.33
N GLU A 233 -0.99 5.38 34.66
CA GLU A 233 -0.88 5.93 36.02
C GLU A 233 -2.08 6.81 36.41
N SER A 234 -2.93 7.24 35.44
CA SER A 234 -4.21 7.84 35.78
C SER A 234 -5.04 6.74 36.47
N LYS A 235 -4.95 6.70 37.80
CA LYS A 235 -5.92 6.01 38.65
C LYS A 235 -7.28 6.39 38.08
N THR A 236 -8.06 5.40 37.65
CA THR A 236 -9.47 5.61 37.37
C THR A 236 -10.02 6.47 38.48
N VAL A 237 -10.29 7.74 38.17
CA VAL A 237 -10.95 8.63 39.10
C VAL A 237 -12.29 7.94 39.38
N PRO A 238 -12.53 7.45 40.62
CA PRO A 238 -13.82 6.85 40.88
C PRO A 238 -14.86 7.94 40.64
N PHE A 239 -15.85 7.67 39.78
CA PHE A 239 -16.96 8.58 39.62
C PHE A 239 -17.49 8.92 41.02
N PRO A 240 -17.66 10.22 41.41
CA PRO A 240 -18.25 10.60 42.67
C PRO A 240 -19.69 10.05 42.69
N GLY A 241 -19.92 8.94 43.35
CA GLY A 241 -21.20 8.24 43.36
C GLY A 241 -21.08 6.70 43.24
N GLY A 242 -19.90 6.18 42.92
CA GLY A 242 -19.63 4.76 42.89
C GLY A 242 -19.52 4.19 44.30
N SER A 243 -20.56 3.50 44.78
CA SER A 243 -20.57 2.72 46.03
C SER A 243 -19.42 1.73 46.05
N LYS A 244 -18.74 1.63 47.20
CA LYS A 244 -17.58 0.73 47.44
C LYS A 244 -17.93 -0.78 47.48
N SER A 245 -19.11 -1.17 47.04
CA SER A 245 -19.50 -2.59 46.92
C SER A 245 -19.60 -2.93 45.43
N GLY A 246 -18.85 -3.91 44.99
CA GLY A 246 -18.58 -4.34 43.63
C GLY A 246 -19.76 -4.80 42.76
N GLU A 247 -20.93 -4.23 42.93
CA GLU A 247 -22.10 -4.50 42.08
C GLU A 247 -22.55 -3.26 41.35
N VAL A 248 -22.26 -3.25 40.06
CA VAL A 248 -22.70 -2.17 39.14
C VAL A 248 -24.19 -2.35 38.88
N THR A 249 -25.02 -1.46 39.43
CA THR A 249 -26.42 -1.34 39.06
C THR A 249 -26.54 -0.45 37.84
N LYS A 250 -27.33 -0.85 36.86
CA LYS A 250 -27.52 -0.10 35.59
C LYS A 250 -28.53 1.02 35.76
N HIS A 251 -29.55 0.82 36.59
CA HIS A 251 -30.68 1.72 36.80
C HIS A 251 -30.89 2.00 38.29
N LYS A 252 -31.16 3.29 38.62
CA LYS A 252 -31.42 3.72 39.99
C LYS A 252 -32.43 4.89 39.99
N CYS A 253 -33.51 4.74 40.75
CA CYS A 253 -34.49 5.81 40.91
C CYS A 253 -33.93 6.98 41.71
N ALA A 254 -34.03 8.20 41.17
CA ALA A 254 -33.53 9.42 41.78
C ALA A 254 -34.31 9.83 43.06
N VAL A 255 -35.55 9.36 43.26
CA VAL A 255 -36.39 9.69 44.41
C VAL A 255 -36.25 8.65 45.54
N CYS A 256 -36.50 7.37 45.26
CA CYS A 256 -36.53 6.33 46.32
C CYS A 256 -35.21 5.52 46.40
N GLY A 257 -34.28 5.70 45.44
CA GLY A 257 -33.01 5.00 45.43
C GLY A 257 -33.06 3.51 45.07
N ARG A 258 -34.29 2.96 44.82
CA ARG A 258 -34.44 1.56 44.37
C ARG A 258 -33.74 1.33 43.06
N THR A 259 -33.19 0.12 42.90
CA THR A 259 -32.45 -0.33 41.73
C THR A 259 -33.17 -1.50 41.07
N GLU A 260 -32.74 -1.88 39.88
CA GLU A 260 -33.23 -3.08 39.16
C GLU A 260 -33.06 -4.42 39.93
N LYS A 261 -32.22 -4.40 40.98
CA LYS A 261 -31.97 -5.58 41.81
C LYS A 261 -32.98 -5.75 42.95
N ASP A 262 -33.57 -4.62 43.36
CA ASP A 262 -34.55 -4.63 44.47
C ASP A 262 -35.88 -5.20 43.99
N ASP A 263 -36.23 -5.00 42.72
CA ASP A 263 -37.39 -5.59 42.06
C ASP A 263 -37.14 -5.75 40.55
N PRO A 264 -37.06 -6.98 40.03
CA PRO A 264 -36.79 -7.26 38.61
C PRO A 264 -37.86 -6.76 37.63
N ASN A 265 -39.10 -6.50 38.15
CA ASN A 265 -40.21 -6.04 37.34
C ASN A 265 -40.36 -4.50 37.32
N LEU A 266 -39.44 -3.78 37.99
CA LEU A 266 -39.52 -2.34 38.09
C LEU A 266 -38.98 -1.68 36.81
N GLU A 267 -39.81 -0.97 36.07
CA GLU A 267 -39.40 -0.19 34.93
C GLU A 267 -38.82 1.18 35.33
N PHE A 268 -37.66 1.53 34.73
CA PHE A 268 -37.01 2.82 34.93
C PHE A 268 -37.10 3.65 33.64
N ARG A 269 -37.42 4.95 33.76
CA ARG A 269 -37.47 5.88 32.63
C ARG A 269 -36.74 7.16 32.95
N PHE A 270 -36.05 7.70 31.96
CA PHE A 270 -35.43 9.01 32.06
C PHE A 270 -36.45 10.14 32.00
N CYS A 271 -36.26 11.15 32.82
CA CYS A 271 -37.09 12.35 32.79
C CYS A 271 -36.59 13.29 31.68
N SER A 272 -37.48 13.58 30.70
CA SER A 272 -37.16 14.53 29.61
C SER A 272 -37.27 16.00 30.04
N LYS A 273 -37.83 16.30 31.22
CA LYS A 273 -38.08 17.67 31.73
C LYS A 273 -37.05 18.10 32.78
N CYS A 274 -36.26 17.16 33.34
CA CYS A 274 -35.24 17.49 34.32
C CYS A 274 -33.95 17.93 33.64
N ASN A 275 -33.25 18.89 34.24
CA ASN A 275 -31.92 19.26 33.79
C ASN A 275 -30.90 18.22 34.35
N GLY A 276 -30.57 17.20 33.55
CA GLY A 276 -29.66 16.08 33.86
C GLY A 276 -30.25 14.73 33.54
N ASN A 277 -29.44 13.69 33.57
CA ASN A 277 -29.83 12.29 33.30
C ASN A 277 -30.36 11.62 34.56
N TYR A 278 -31.59 11.98 34.98
CA TYR A 278 -32.25 11.38 36.14
C TYR A 278 -33.24 10.31 35.71
N GLU A 279 -33.10 9.13 36.31
CA GLU A 279 -34.02 8.02 36.11
C GLU A 279 -35.02 7.93 37.27
N TYR A 280 -36.24 7.56 36.95
CA TYR A 280 -37.34 7.37 37.87
C TYR A 280 -37.97 6.01 37.67
N CYS A 281 -38.32 5.34 38.79
CA CYS A 281 -39.07 4.11 38.71
C CYS A 281 -40.53 4.39 38.39
N GLN A 282 -41.31 3.39 38.02
CA GLN A 282 -42.69 3.48 37.60
C GLN A 282 -43.56 4.24 38.62
N ASP A 283 -43.34 4.04 39.92
CA ASP A 283 -44.09 4.68 41.02
C ASP A 283 -43.78 6.19 41.11
N HIS A 284 -42.60 6.61 40.70
CA HIS A 284 -42.15 8.01 40.79
C HIS A 284 -42.03 8.72 39.42
N LEU A 285 -42.59 8.14 38.38
CA LEU A 285 -42.45 8.65 37.04
C LEU A 285 -43.06 10.06 36.87
N TYR A 286 -44.13 10.34 37.63
CA TYR A 286 -44.86 11.62 37.58
C TYR A 286 -44.50 12.55 38.74
N THR A 287 -43.67 12.15 39.70
CA THR A 287 -43.22 12.93 40.85
C THR A 287 -41.86 13.59 40.63
N CYS A 288 -41.66 14.22 39.51
CA CYS A 288 -40.37 14.84 39.16
C CYS A 288 -40.10 16.07 40.07
N LEU A 289 -39.40 15.83 41.20
CA LEU A 289 -39.08 16.85 42.22
C LEU A 289 -37.78 17.65 41.86
N LEU A 290 -37.05 17.26 40.85
CA LEU A 290 -35.74 17.84 40.48
C LEU A 290 -35.87 18.84 39.29
N TYR A 291 -36.99 19.50 39.19
CA TYR A 291 -37.22 20.52 38.16
C TYR A 291 -36.45 21.80 38.54
N THR A 292 -35.25 21.98 37.97
CA THR A 292 -34.36 23.09 38.36
C THR A 292 -34.28 24.24 37.38
N SER A 293 -34.85 24.11 36.18
CA SER A 293 -35.02 25.25 35.25
C SER A 293 -36.01 24.93 34.14
N PRO A 294 -36.78 25.94 33.63
CA PRO A 294 -37.64 25.77 32.45
C PRO A 294 -36.79 25.42 31.24
N SER A 295 -37.32 24.50 30.43
CA SER A 295 -36.69 24.15 29.15
C SER A 295 -36.63 25.39 28.24
N PRO A 296 -35.56 25.59 27.44
CA PRO A 296 -35.50 26.66 26.44
C PRO A 296 -36.60 26.61 25.38
N ARG A 297 -37.48 25.59 25.41
CA ARG A 297 -38.63 25.46 24.52
C ARG A 297 -39.94 26.02 25.12
N ASP A 298 -39.88 26.42 26.38
CA ASP A 298 -41.05 26.94 27.11
C ASP A 298 -40.95 28.47 27.33
N ALA A 299 -39.97 29.13 26.64
CA ALA A 299 -39.76 30.57 26.65
C ALA A 299 -40.18 31.20 25.29
#